data_daccfe5784ca3f12b02571e52aa6f70f
#
_entry.id   daccfe5784ca3f12b02571e52aa6f70f
#
_cell.length_a   1.000
_cell.length_b   1.000
_cell.length_c   1.000
_cell.angle_alpha   90.00
_cell.angle_beta   90.00
_cell.angle_gamma   90.00
#
_symmetry.space_group_name_H-M   'P 1'
#
loop_
_entity.id
_entity.type
_entity.pdbx_description
1 polymer ?
#
loop_
_entity_poly.entity_id
_entity_poly.type
_entity_poly.pdbx_seq_one_letter_code
_entity_poly.pdbx_strand_id
1 'polypeptide(L)'
;MFIIKKLATNTSERQQALQAVANIETLVQPEDPWTEKTLAEMLIQDSMHILIVYKPEEKAGYKIVGYCLYQVVFEQAEILRIGTHPDYQRQGIASQLFATLNNELINNKVESLLLEVRADNAPALALYERQGFVVIHKRKSYYQLPHRPAIDALIMQRFYD
;
A
#
# COMPACT_ATOMS: atom_id res chain seq x y z
N MET A 1 -19.69 -2.11 -3.36
CA MET A 1 -18.77 -2.95 -4.14
C MET A 1 -17.55 -2.15 -4.54
N PHE A 2 -16.37 -2.75 -4.43
CA PHE A 2 -15.11 -2.11 -4.82
C PHE A 2 -14.46 -2.90 -5.94
N ILE A 3 -13.78 -2.19 -6.84
CA ILE A 3 -13.05 -2.79 -7.95
C ILE A 3 -11.57 -2.52 -7.75
N ILE A 4 -10.74 -3.55 -7.79
CA ILE A 4 -9.30 -3.43 -7.58
C ILE A 4 -8.57 -3.89 -8.82
N LYS A 5 -7.70 -3.04 -9.37
CA LYS A 5 -6.92 -3.39 -10.55
C LYS A 5 -5.64 -2.57 -10.62
N LYS A 6 -4.68 -3.06 -11.40
CA LYS A 6 -3.45 -2.32 -11.67
C LYS A 6 -3.77 -1.06 -12.44
N LEU A 7 -3.00 -0.01 -12.16
CA LEU A 7 -3.14 1.26 -12.86
C LEU A 7 -2.72 1.11 -14.32
N ALA A 8 -3.55 1.60 -15.21
CA ALA A 8 -3.30 1.58 -16.65
C ALA A 8 -2.12 2.51 -17.01
N THR A 9 -1.52 2.24 -18.17
CA THR A 9 -0.42 3.05 -18.69
C THR A 9 -0.89 4.34 -19.40
N ASN A 10 -2.19 4.51 -19.59
CA ASN A 10 -2.77 5.71 -20.19
C ASN A 10 -2.40 6.94 -19.35
N THR A 11 -1.77 7.92 -19.99
CA THR A 11 -1.18 9.07 -19.29
C THR A 11 -2.21 9.91 -18.54
N SER A 12 -3.38 10.14 -19.12
CA SER A 12 -4.41 10.99 -18.53
C SER A 12 -5.03 10.34 -17.28
N GLU A 13 -5.45 9.09 -17.39
CA GLU A 13 -6.01 8.35 -16.26
C GLU A 13 -4.97 8.13 -15.16
N ARG A 14 -3.73 7.85 -15.57
CA ARG A 14 -2.62 7.64 -14.64
C ARG A 14 -2.38 8.87 -13.79
N GLN A 15 -2.33 10.05 -14.39
CA GLN A 15 -2.09 11.29 -13.66
C GLN A 15 -3.21 11.57 -12.66
N GLN A 16 -4.46 11.40 -13.06
CA GLN A 16 -5.61 11.58 -12.17
C GLN A 16 -5.59 10.59 -11.00
N ALA A 17 -5.25 9.34 -11.29
CA ALA A 17 -5.16 8.30 -10.26
C ALA A 17 -4.05 8.61 -9.25
N LEU A 18 -2.88 9.01 -9.72
CA LEU A 18 -1.75 9.34 -8.83
C LEU A 18 -2.05 10.58 -7.99
N GLN A 19 -2.78 11.56 -8.54
CA GLN A 19 -3.23 12.71 -7.78
C GLN A 19 -4.17 12.27 -6.64
N ALA A 20 -5.11 11.37 -6.94
CA ALA A 20 -6.03 10.85 -5.93
C ALA A 20 -5.28 10.05 -4.84
N VAL A 21 -4.31 9.23 -5.22
CA VAL A 21 -3.47 8.50 -4.26
C VAL A 21 -2.69 9.47 -3.37
N ALA A 22 -2.09 10.50 -3.96
CA ALA A 22 -1.37 11.52 -3.20
C ALA A 22 -2.29 12.23 -2.19
N ASN A 23 -3.54 12.50 -2.58
CA ASN A 23 -4.52 13.10 -1.67
C ASN A 23 -4.84 12.16 -0.48
N ILE A 24 -4.98 10.85 -0.73
CA ILE A 24 -5.18 9.88 0.33
C ILE A 24 -3.93 9.82 1.24
N GLU A 25 -2.72 9.85 0.65
CA GLU A 25 -1.47 9.86 1.43
C GLU A 25 -1.44 11.01 2.44
N THR A 26 -1.87 12.20 2.07
CA THR A 26 -1.91 13.33 3.01
C THR A 26 -2.85 13.09 4.18
N LEU A 27 -3.87 12.26 4.00
CA LEU A 27 -4.83 11.94 5.05
C LEU A 27 -4.37 10.80 5.95
N VAL A 28 -3.69 9.78 5.39
CA VAL A 28 -3.33 8.57 6.13
C VAL A 28 -1.85 8.53 6.55
N GLN A 29 -0.98 9.31 5.89
CA GLN A 29 0.44 9.42 6.19
C GLN A 29 0.85 10.89 6.33
N PRO A 30 0.21 11.65 7.25
CA PRO A 30 0.39 13.11 7.27
C PRO A 30 1.81 13.57 7.60
N GLU A 31 2.62 12.72 8.21
CA GLU A 31 3.99 13.06 8.59
C GLU A 31 4.99 12.88 7.44
N ASP A 32 4.66 12.02 6.47
CA ASP A 32 5.53 11.75 5.33
C ASP A 32 4.71 11.28 4.12
N PRO A 33 3.80 12.13 3.60
CA PRO A 33 2.99 11.74 2.47
C PRO A 33 3.82 11.77 1.18
N TRP A 34 3.65 10.74 0.33
CA TRP A 34 4.25 10.76 -0.98
C TRP A 34 3.40 11.60 -1.92
N THR A 35 4.07 12.43 -2.72
CA THR A 35 3.42 13.32 -3.67
C THR A 35 3.15 12.59 -4.99
N GLU A 36 2.31 13.20 -5.83
CA GLU A 36 2.10 12.73 -7.19
C GLU A 36 3.42 12.56 -7.94
N LYS A 37 4.32 13.54 -7.78
CA LYS A 37 5.64 13.50 -8.43
C LYS A 37 6.46 12.30 -7.97
N THR A 38 6.52 12.05 -6.67
CA THR A 38 7.25 10.91 -6.11
C THR A 38 6.66 9.59 -6.62
N LEU A 39 5.34 9.46 -6.60
CA LEU A 39 4.67 8.26 -7.09
C LEU A 39 4.97 8.02 -8.58
N ALA A 40 4.90 9.07 -9.39
CA ALA A 40 5.20 8.98 -10.82
C ALA A 40 6.64 8.56 -11.07
N GLU A 41 7.58 9.13 -10.32
CA GLU A 41 9.00 8.79 -10.44
C GLU A 41 9.26 7.33 -10.06
N MET A 42 8.64 6.84 -8.98
CA MET A 42 8.78 5.45 -8.56
C MET A 42 8.25 4.48 -9.62
N LEU A 43 7.13 4.81 -10.25
CA LEU A 43 6.49 3.95 -11.24
C LEU A 43 7.18 3.94 -12.61
N ILE A 44 8.23 4.74 -12.81
CA ILE A 44 9.10 4.62 -13.99
C ILE A 44 9.84 3.29 -13.99
N GLN A 45 10.17 2.75 -12.82
CA GLN A 45 10.86 1.47 -12.70
C GLN A 45 9.92 0.32 -13.05
N ASP A 46 10.39 -0.61 -13.88
CA ASP A 46 9.61 -1.78 -14.31
C ASP A 46 9.23 -2.70 -13.15
N SER A 47 10.03 -2.69 -12.06
CA SER A 47 9.77 -3.49 -10.87
C SER A 47 8.66 -2.93 -9.98
N MET A 48 8.21 -1.69 -10.22
CA MET A 48 7.22 -1.01 -9.39
C MET A 48 5.84 -1.13 -9.99
N HIS A 49 4.87 -1.43 -9.13
CA HIS A 49 3.47 -1.61 -9.51
C HIS A 49 2.56 -0.93 -8.49
N ILE A 50 1.38 -0.54 -8.93
CA ILE A 50 0.37 0.00 -8.02
C ILE A 50 -1.00 -0.61 -8.32
N LEU A 51 -1.66 -1.09 -7.25
CA LEU A 51 -3.06 -1.49 -7.30
C LEU A 51 -3.90 -0.32 -6.81
N ILE A 52 -4.98 -0.05 -7.51
CA ILE A 52 -5.92 1.02 -7.17
C ILE A 52 -7.27 0.42 -6.84
N VAL A 53 -7.90 0.94 -5.78
CA VAL A 53 -9.25 0.55 -5.39
C VAL A 53 -10.22 1.62 -5.88
N TYR A 54 -11.14 1.21 -6.73
CA TYR A 54 -12.16 2.07 -7.32
C TYR A 54 -13.53 1.75 -6.68
N LYS A 55 -14.23 2.79 -6.28
CA LYS A 55 -15.62 2.70 -5.87
C LYS A 55 -16.49 3.26 -6.98
N PRO A 56 -17.37 2.46 -7.62
CA PRO A 56 -18.28 2.99 -8.63
C PRO A 56 -19.23 4.04 -8.05
N GLU A 57 -19.43 5.11 -8.80
CA GLU A 57 -20.37 6.18 -8.44
C GLU A 57 -21.45 6.32 -9.50
N GLU A 58 -22.68 6.61 -9.08
CA GLU A 58 -23.83 6.64 -9.99
C GLU A 58 -23.71 7.69 -11.10
N LYS A 59 -23.06 8.84 -10.79
CA LYS A 59 -23.04 9.98 -11.72
C LYS A 59 -21.65 10.37 -12.22
N ALA A 60 -20.59 9.89 -11.60
CA ALA A 60 -19.25 10.39 -11.85
C ALA A 60 -18.21 9.32 -12.22
N GLY A 61 -18.67 8.13 -12.59
CA GLY A 61 -17.76 7.02 -12.92
C GLY A 61 -17.22 6.36 -11.67
N TYR A 62 -15.99 6.71 -11.26
CA TYR A 62 -15.33 6.06 -10.13
C TYR A 62 -14.71 7.06 -9.20
N LYS A 63 -14.71 6.72 -7.90
CA LYS A 63 -13.89 7.40 -6.90
C LYS A 63 -12.78 6.45 -6.46
N ILE A 64 -11.57 6.96 -6.35
CA ILE A 64 -10.44 6.18 -5.86
C ILE A 64 -10.43 6.27 -4.33
N VAL A 65 -10.44 5.11 -3.67
CA VAL A 65 -10.60 5.03 -2.22
C VAL A 65 -9.49 4.26 -1.52
N GLY A 66 -8.57 3.68 -2.28
CA GLY A 66 -7.45 2.94 -1.70
C GLY A 66 -6.40 2.62 -2.74
N TYR A 67 -5.24 2.17 -2.27
CA TYR A 67 -4.10 1.85 -3.14
C TYR A 67 -3.10 0.97 -2.42
N CYS A 68 -2.27 0.30 -3.21
CA CYS A 68 -1.11 -0.43 -2.71
C CYS A 68 0.02 -0.32 -3.73
N LEU A 69 1.10 0.34 -3.35
CA LEU A 69 2.32 0.47 -4.15
C LEU A 69 3.30 -0.60 -3.68
N TYR A 70 3.74 -1.44 -4.60
CA TYR A 70 4.65 -2.54 -4.27
C TYR A 70 5.70 -2.73 -5.36
N GLN A 71 6.81 -3.33 -4.95
CA GLN A 71 7.92 -3.66 -5.84
C GLN A 71 8.10 -5.17 -5.88
N VAL A 72 8.43 -5.70 -7.06
CA VAL A 72 8.76 -7.12 -7.24
C VAL A 72 10.17 -7.22 -7.80
N VAL A 73 11.05 -7.91 -7.07
CA VAL A 73 12.42 -8.19 -7.50
C VAL A 73 12.63 -9.70 -7.39
N PHE A 74 12.69 -10.37 -8.53
CA PHE A 74 12.76 -11.83 -8.61
C PHE A 74 11.58 -12.47 -7.85
N GLU A 75 11.85 -13.35 -6.89
CA GLU A 75 10.82 -14.06 -6.13
C GLU A 75 10.40 -13.34 -4.84
N GLN A 76 10.82 -12.09 -4.64
CA GLN A 76 10.46 -11.31 -3.45
C GLN A 76 9.72 -10.03 -3.82
N ALA A 77 8.67 -9.73 -3.09
CA ALA A 77 7.94 -8.47 -3.23
C ALA A 77 7.99 -7.68 -1.92
N GLU A 78 7.81 -6.38 -2.03
CA GLU A 78 7.76 -5.48 -0.88
C GLU A 78 6.65 -4.45 -1.07
N ILE A 79 5.80 -4.28 -0.06
CA ILE A 79 4.83 -3.19 -0.04
C ILE A 79 5.57 -1.94 0.42
N LEU A 80 5.53 -0.88 -0.39
CA LEU A 80 6.15 0.40 -0.05
C LEU A 80 5.15 1.37 0.56
N ARG A 81 3.94 1.42 0.02
CA ARG A 81 2.86 2.27 0.54
C ARG A 81 1.53 1.55 0.36
N ILE A 82 0.70 1.61 1.38
CA ILE A 82 -0.66 1.07 1.33
C ILE A 82 -1.56 1.99 2.15
N GLY A 83 -2.76 2.26 1.65
CA GLY A 83 -3.69 3.11 2.37
C GLY A 83 -5.12 2.99 1.88
N THR A 84 -6.05 3.31 2.77
CA THR A 84 -7.47 3.40 2.50
C THR A 84 -7.95 4.77 2.95
N HIS A 85 -8.71 5.44 2.10
CA HIS A 85 -9.30 6.74 2.44
C HIS A 85 -10.08 6.61 3.76
N PRO A 86 -9.91 7.55 4.72
CA PRO A 86 -10.53 7.44 6.05
C PRO A 86 -12.04 7.20 6.02
N ASP A 87 -12.76 7.79 5.07
CA ASP A 87 -14.21 7.63 4.97
C ASP A 87 -14.65 6.22 4.56
N TYR A 88 -13.71 5.40 4.09
CA TYR A 88 -13.99 4.05 3.58
C TYR A 88 -13.28 2.96 4.38
N GLN A 89 -12.66 3.30 5.48
CA GLN A 89 -12.02 2.31 6.37
C GLN A 89 -13.06 1.42 7.03
N ARG A 90 -12.62 0.23 7.44
CA ARG A 90 -13.45 -0.79 8.10
C ARG A 90 -14.58 -1.34 7.21
N GLN A 91 -14.39 -1.30 5.90
CA GLN A 91 -15.34 -1.87 4.94
C GLN A 91 -14.73 -3.05 4.17
N GLY A 92 -13.62 -3.59 4.65
CA GLY A 92 -12.97 -4.75 4.05
C GLY A 92 -12.06 -4.43 2.86
N ILE A 93 -11.79 -3.15 2.58
CA ILE A 93 -10.95 -2.75 1.44
C ILE A 93 -9.54 -3.33 1.56
N ALA A 94 -8.91 -3.20 2.74
CA ALA A 94 -7.56 -3.71 2.93
C ALA A 94 -7.49 -5.23 2.71
N SER A 95 -8.46 -5.97 3.21
CA SER A 95 -8.54 -7.42 3.00
C SER A 95 -8.69 -7.78 1.51
N GLN A 96 -9.51 -7.02 0.78
CA GLN A 96 -9.67 -7.21 -0.66
C GLN A 96 -8.39 -6.86 -1.43
N LEU A 97 -7.70 -5.79 -1.01
CA LEU A 97 -6.40 -5.43 -1.58
C LEU A 97 -5.39 -6.57 -1.42
N PHE A 98 -5.29 -7.13 -0.22
CA PHE A 98 -4.39 -8.24 0.03
C PHE A 98 -4.77 -9.48 -0.78
N ALA A 99 -6.06 -9.79 -0.90
CA ALA A 99 -6.50 -10.92 -1.71
C ALA A 99 -6.07 -10.74 -3.18
N THR A 100 -6.29 -9.56 -3.74
CA THR A 100 -5.89 -9.25 -5.11
C THR A 100 -4.38 -9.29 -5.27
N LEU A 101 -3.65 -8.67 -4.34
CA LEU A 101 -2.19 -8.64 -4.38
C LEU A 101 -1.61 -10.05 -4.27
N ASN A 102 -2.10 -10.86 -3.33
CA ASN A 102 -1.62 -12.23 -3.14
C ASN A 102 -1.81 -13.06 -4.40
N ASN A 103 -2.98 -12.96 -5.05
CA ASN A 103 -3.23 -13.68 -6.29
C ASN A 103 -2.26 -13.25 -7.39
N GLU A 104 -2.03 -11.95 -7.52
CA GLU A 104 -1.08 -11.41 -8.50
C GLU A 104 0.33 -11.92 -8.25
N LEU A 105 0.78 -11.88 -7.00
CA LEU A 105 2.13 -12.31 -6.63
C LEU A 105 2.33 -13.82 -6.80
N ILE A 106 1.36 -14.62 -6.38
CA ILE A 106 1.41 -16.07 -6.53
C ILE A 106 1.45 -16.46 -8.01
N ASN A 107 0.63 -15.80 -8.84
CA ASN A 107 0.60 -16.05 -10.28
C ASN A 107 1.93 -15.70 -10.96
N ASN A 108 2.68 -14.75 -10.40
CA ASN A 108 3.99 -14.35 -10.90
C ASN A 108 5.14 -15.05 -10.18
N LYS A 109 4.84 -16.13 -9.43
CA LYS A 109 5.82 -16.98 -8.76
C LYS A 109 6.66 -16.26 -7.70
N VAL A 110 6.09 -15.24 -7.08
CA VAL A 110 6.68 -14.58 -5.92
C VAL A 110 6.57 -15.50 -4.72
N GLU A 111 7.65 -15.64 -3.96
CA GLU A 111 7.71 -16.55 -2.82
C GLU A 111 7.46 -15.88 -1.48
N SER A 112 7.72 -14.57 -1.39
CA SER A 112 7.53 -13.84 -0.15
C SER A 112 7.18 -12.37 -0.37
N LEU A 113 6.48 -11.80 0.61
CA LEU A 113 6.08 -10.40 0.62
C LEU A 113 6.54 -9.76 1.92
N LEU A 114 7.26 -8.65 1.80
CA LEU A 114 7.77 -7.86 2.92
C LEU A 114 7.01 -6.55 3.06
N LEU A 115 6.96 -6.04 4.27
CA LEU A 115 6.54 -4.67 4.54
C LEU A 115 7.23 -4.15 5.79
N GLU A 116 7.26 -2.82 5.94
CA GLU A 116 7.72 -2.16 7.15
C GLU A 116 6.56 -1.39 7.76
N VAL A 117 6.46 -1.43 9.09
CA VAL A 117 5.39 -0.75 9.82
C VAL A 117 5.94 -0.16 11.12
N ARG A 118 5.39 0.99 11.53
CA ARG A 118 5.73 1.59 12.82
C ARG A 118 5.22 0.69 13.95
N ALA A 119 6.05 0.49 14.95
CA ALA A 119 5.71 -0.38 16.07
C ALA A 119 4.50 0.12 16.87
N ASP A 120 4.20 1.43 16.81
CA ASP A 120 3.06 2.01 17.50
C ASP A 120 1.75 1.98 16.69
N ASN A 121 1.77 1.46 15.47
CA ASN A 121 0.58 1.38 14.63
C ASN A 121 -0.18 0.09 14.88
N ALA A 122 -0.90 0.03 16.01
CA ALA A 122 -1.60 -1.17 16.43
C ALA A 122 -2.65 -1.67 15.42
N PRO A 123 -3.48 -0.80 14.80
CA PRO A 123 -4.43 -1.29 13.79
C PRO A 123 -3.76 -1.95 12.58
N ALA A 124 -2.66 -1.39 12.11
CA ALA A 124 -1.92 -1.97 10.98
C ALA A 124 -1.29 -3.30 11.35
N LEU A 125 -0.67 -3.39 12.53
CA LEU A 125 -0.09 -4.64 13.02
C LEU A 125 -1.13 -5.75 13.10
N ALA A 126 -2.32 -5.46 13.64
CA ALA A 126 -3.39 -6.42 13.72
C ALA A 126 -3.85 -6.88 12.33
N LEU A 127 -3.95 -5.95 11.37
CA LEU A 127 -4.31 -6.27 9.99
C LEU A 127 -3.27 -7.20 9.37
N TYR A 128 -1.98 -6.87 9.49
CA TYR A 128 -0.91 -7.65 8.87
C TYR A 128 -0.79 -9.04 9.48
N GLU A 129 -0.95 -9.16 10.80
CA GLU A 129 -0.98 -10.46 11.47
C GLU A 129 -2.11 -11.33 10.93
N ARG A 130 -3.31 -10.77 10.75
CA ARG A 130 -4.44 -11.49 10.16
C ARG A 130 -4.17 -11.92 8.72
N GLN A 131 -3.31 -11.16 8.01
CA GLN A 131 -2.92 -11.50 6.65
C GLN A 131 -1.76 -12.49 6.57
N GLY A 132 -1.31 -13.02 7.71
CA GLY A 132 -0.28 -14.04 7.74
C GLY A 132 1.15 -13.52 7.83
N PHE A 133 1.32 -12.24 8.10
CA PHE A 133 2.66 -11.67 8.29
C PHE A 133 3.19 -11.94 9.69
N VAL A 134 4.50 -12.14 9.78
CA VAL A 134 5.21 -12.27 11.05
C VAL A 134 6.36 -11.27 11.09
N VAL A 135 6.70 -10.80 12.29
CA VAL A 135 7.83 -9.88 12.48
C VAL A 135 9.13 -10.67 12.32
N ILE A 136 10.01 -10.21 11.43
CA ILE A 136 11.30 -10.83 11.19
C ILE A 136 12.47 -9.97 11.65
N HIS A 137 12.25 -8.66 11.84
CA HIS A 137 13.31 -7.74 12.26
C HIS A 137 12.71 -6.48 12.88
N LYS A 138 13.44 -5.89 13.83
CA LYS A 138 13.09 -4.61 14.47
C LYS A 138 14.23 -3.63 14.28
N ARG A 139 13.93 -2.44 13.77
CA ARG A 139 14.86 -1.32 13.70
C ARG A 139 14.54 -0.36 14.84
N LYS A 140 15.37 -0.33 15.87
CA LYS A 140 15.14 0.52 17.04
C LYS A 140 15.25 1.99 16.69
N SER A 141 14.33 2.79 17.22
CA SER A 141 14.33 4.26 17.10
C SER A 141 14.45 4.76 15.67
N TYR A 142 13.87 4.02 14.72
CA TYR A 142 14.01 4.30 13.29
C TYR A 142 13.25 5.56 12.86
N TYR A 143 12.01 5.74 13.37
CA TYR A 143 11.19 6.91 13.03
C TYR A 143 11.46 8.02 14.02
N GLN A 144 12.09 9.12 13.53
CA GLN A 144 12.41 10.30 14.33
C GLN A 144 11.32 11.34 14.09
N LEU A 145 10.48 11.58 15.09
CA LEU A 145 9.37 12.52 14.99
C LEU A 145 9.62 13.73 15.90
N PRO A 146 9.26 14.97 15.45
CA PRO A 146 9.40 16.16 16.27
C PRO A 146 8.62 16.05 17.58
N HIS A 147 9.25 16.43 18.67
CA HIS A 147 8.63 16.51 20.01
C HIS A 147 8.05 15.20 20.55
N ARG A 148 8.53 14.05 20.04
CA ARG A 148 8.11 12.73 20.51
C ARG A 148 9.33 11.80 20.62
N PRO A 149 9.26 10.77 21.49
CA PRO A 149 10.27 9.72 21.47
C PRO A 149 10.32 9.05 20.10
N ALA A 150 11.49 8.61 19.69
CA ALA A 150 11.65 7.87 18.46
C ALA A 150 10.87 6.55 18.53
N ILE A 151 10.35 6.10 17.38
CA ILE A 151 9.52 4.92 17.27
C ILE A 151 10.25 3.85 16.48
N ASP A 152 10.18 2.60 16.95
CA ASP A 152 10.77 1.47 16.26
C ASP A 152 10.03 1.16 14.97
N ALA A 153 10.75 0.62 13.99
CA ALA A 153 10.16 0.05 12.78
C ALA A 153 10.20 -1.47 12.88
N LEU A 154 9.11 -2.12 12.47
CA LEU A 154 9.03 -3.58 12.39
C LEU A 154 9.03 -3.98 10.93
N ILE A 155 9.90 -4.93 10.56
CA ILE A 155 9.89 -5.55 9.24
C ILE A 155 9.09 -6.84 9.38
N MET A 156 8.07 -6.97 8.56
CA MET A 156 7.19 -8.14 8.58
C MET A 156 7.25 -8.87 7.24
N GLN A 157 7.05 -10.17 7.28
CA GLN A 157 7.14 -11.02 6.10
C GLN A 157 6.03 -12.07 6.10
N ARG A 158 5.51 -12.32 4.92
CA ARG A 158 4.60 -13.42 4.65
C ARG A 158 5.21 -14.28 3.55
N PHE A 159 5.23 -15.61 3.76
CA PHE A 159 5.66 -16.56 2.73
C PHE A 159 4.46 -17.12 2.00
N TYR A 160 4.65 -17.36 0.70
CA TYR A 160 3.69 -18.07 -0.14
C TYR A 160 4.17 -19.49 -0.34
N ASP A 161 3.30 -20.43 -0.08
CA ASP A 161 3.63 -21.86 -0.23
C ASP A 161 3.47 -22.34 -1.66
#